data_9ee751981adf43ef76a19319eaba03d9
#
_entry.id   9ee751981adf43ef76a19319eaba03d9
#
_cell.length_a   1.000
_cell.length_b   1.000
_cell.length_c   1.000
_cell.angle_alpha   90.00
_cell.angle_beta   90.00
_cell.angle_gamma   90.00
#
_symmetry.space_group_name_H-M   'P 1'
#
loop_
_entity.id
_entity.type
_entity.pdbx_description
1 polymer ?
#
loop_
_entity_poly.entity_id
_entity_poly.type
_entity_poly.pdbx_seq_one_letter_code
_entity_poly.pdbx_strand_id
1 'polypeptide(L)'
;MSGDGAARGDWGVVLVNTGTPDAPASGPVRRYLRRFLSDRRVIDAPRAFWLPLLNGVILPLRAPRSAAKYRSVWLEDGGPLKVYSDRLGAALARELHAAVGAVPVQVAYLYSEPGVPAAFAALASAGVRRIVLLPLFPQMSGTTTGAVYDQAGAALAGTRALPDLRLLADYAVDGGYIGALAASVRDHWRAHGRGAHLLVSFHGIPLSYVRAGDVYGERCRATAAALAAALELDAGAWSLAFQSRFGPAKWLGPSAEETLRSLPGRGVRSLDVLCPGFAVDCLETLEEIAIAGRETFLHAGGERYAYIGALNARSDHARALAGLLLDATRDWR
;
A
#
# COMPACT_ATOMS: atom_id res chain seq x y z
N MET A 1 18.19 46.40 2.71
CA MET A 1 18.71 45.11 2.23
C MET A 1 17.67 44.07 2.61
N SER A 2 16.80 43.81 1.71
CA SER A 2 15.61 42.96 1.90
C SER A 2 16.02 41.52 1.66
N GLY A 3 16.08 40.75 2.73
CA GLY A 3 16.22 39.31 2.65
C GLY A 3 14.92 38.69 2.19
N ASP A 4 14.88 38.22 0.97
CA ASP A 4 13.85 37.36 0.44
C ASP A 4 14.01 35.95 1.04
N GLY A 5 13.65 35.87 2.33
CA GLY A 5 13.56 34.62 3.07
C GLY A 5 12.15 34.08 2.95
N ALA A 6 11.84 33.42 1.83
CA ALA A 6 10.72 32.47 1.81
C ALA A 6 10.95 31.54 3.01
N ALA A 7 10.13 31.67 4.03
CA ALA A 7 10.20 30.85 5.24
C ALA A 7 10.11 29.39 4.76
N ARG A 8 11.26 28.68 4.79
CA ARG A 8 11.26 27.23 4.64
C ARG A 8 10.33 26.70 5.73
N GLY A 9 9.21 26.13 5.35
CA GLY A 9 8.31 25.52 6.31
C GLY A 9 9.12 24.58 7.18
N ASP A 10 9.04 24.75 8.50
CA ASP A 10 9.77 23.92 9.47
C ASP A 10 9.16 22.50 9.60
N TRP A 11 8.39 22.09 8.61
CA TRP A 11 7.75 20.78 8.55
C TRP A 11 8.17 19.96 7.32
N GLY A 12 8.05 18.65 7.46
CA GLY A 12 8.37 17.70 6.40
C GLY A 12 7.47 16.47 6.45
N VAL A 13 7.54 15.66 5.41
CA VAL A 13 6.70 14.47 5.23
C VAL A 13 7.55 13.22 5.17
N VAL A 14 7.09 12.16 5.85
CA VAL A 14 7.59 10.80 5.65
C VAL A 14 6.46 9.94 5.09
N LEU A 15 6.61 9.52 3.83
CA LEU A 15 5.78 8.48 3.24
C LEU A 15 6.30 7.13 3.72
N VAL A 16 5.44 6.27 4.26
CA VAL A 16 5.85 4.96 4.78
C VAL A 16 5.17 3.84 4.03
N ASN A 17 5.95 2.92 3.46
CA ASN A 17 5.44 1.71 2.82
C ASN A 17 6.07 0.44 3.44
N THR A 18 5.58 -0.74 3.07
CA THR A 18 6.07 -2.03 3.59
C THR A 18 7.54 -2.26 3.28
N GLY A 19 7.96 -1.96 2.06
CA GLY A 19 9.30 -2.24 1.57
C GLY A 19 9.35 -3.44 0.62
N THR A 20 10.56 -3.75 0.15
CA THR A 20 10.81 -4.79 -0.85
C THR A 20 12.21 -5.39 -0.65
N PRO A 21 12.50 -6.61 -1.13
CA PRO A 21 13.87 -7.12 -1.15
C PRO A 21 14.81 -6.24 -1.98
N ASP A 22 16.12 -6.25 -1.67
CA ASP A 22 17.14 -5.51 -2.43
C ASP A 22 17.37 -6.07 -3.84
N ALA A 23 17.07 -7.36 -4.03
CA ALA A 23 17.19 -8.05 -5.32
C ALA A 23 16.23 -9.27 -5.39
N PRO A 24 15.81 -9.70 -6.59
CA PRO A 24 14.91 -10.85 -6.78
C PRO A 24 15.64 -12.19 -6.67
N ALA A 25 16.47 -12.34 -5.64
CA ALA A 25 17.27 -13.53 -5.33
C ALA A 25 16.92 -14.09 -3.95
N SER A 26 17.12 -15.38 -3.73
CA SER A 26 16.68 -16.06 -2.50
C SER A 26 17.27 -15.46 -1.23
N GLY A 27 18.53 -15.01 -1.22
CA GLY A 27 19.18 -14.39 -0.07
C GLY A 27 18.54 -13.07 0.34
N PRO A 28 18.48 -12.04 -0.54
CA PRO A 28 17.77 -10.78 -0.27
C PRO A 28 16.30 -10.98 0.11
N VAL A 29 15.57 -11.83 -0.62
CA VAL A 29 14.17 -12.15 -0.30
C VAL A 29 14.04 -12.78 1.09
N ARG A 30 14.96 -13.69 1.47
CA ARG A 30 14.98 -14.28 2.81
C ARG A 30 15.19 -13.21 3.90
N ARG A 31 16.11 -12.25 3.70
CA ARG A 31 16.34 -11.16 4.67
C ARG A 31 15.10 -10.29 4.83
N TYR A 32 14.49 -9.89 3.73
CA TYR A 32 13.24 -9.11 3.72
C TYR A 32 12.11 -9.85 4.43
N LEU A 33 11.80 -11.08 4.02
CA LEU A 33 10.75 -11.90 4.62
C LEU A 33 11.00 -12.17 6.10
N ARG A 34 12.27 -12.31 6.52
CA ARG A 34 12.60 -12.47 7.95
C ARG A 34 12.21 -11.23 8.75
N ARG A 35 12.54 -10.01 8.27
CA ARG A 35 12.14 -8.76 8.94
C ARG A 35 10.61 -8.66 9.00
N PHE A 36 9.95 -8.82 7.87
CA PHE A 36 8.50 -8.72 7.73
C PHE A 36 7.74 -9.73 8.61
N LEU A 37 8.05 -11.01 8.51
CA LEU A 37 7.34 -12.06 9.24
C LEU A 37 7.79 -12.19 10.72
N SER A 38 8.82 -11.46 11.14
CA SER A 38 9.20 -11.34 12.53
C SER A 38 8.44 -10.24 13.27
N ASP A 39 7.72 -9.38 12.59
CA ASP A 39 6.91 -8.34 13.23
C ASP A 39 5.67 -8.95 13.90
N ARG A 40 5.44 -8.58 15.17
CA ARG A 40 4.26 -9.04 15.94
C ARG A 40 2.95 -8.49 15.38
N ARG A 41 2.99 -7.31 14.75
CA ARG A 41 1.83 -6.74 14.08
C ARG A 41 1.39 -7.59 12.89
N VAL A 42 2.35 -8.23 12.22
CA VAL A 42 2.09 -9.08 11.05
C VAL A 42 1.75 -10.51 11.46
N ILE A 43 2.52 -11.07 12.39
CA ILE A 43 2.32 -12.44 12.90
C ILE A 43 2.23 -12.40 14.43
N ASP A 44 1.01 -12.49 14.92
CA ASP A 44 0.71 -12.59 16.35
C ASP A 44 0.77 -14.07 16.82
N ALA A 45 2.00 -14.51 17.07
CA ALA A 45 2.27 -15.87 17.54
C ALA A 45 3.37 -15.85 18.64
N PRO A 46 3.35 -16.82 19.59
CA PRO A 46 4.40 -16.93 20.61
C PRO A 46 5.80 -17.02 19.98
N ARG A 47 6.68 -16.09 20.32
CA ARG A 47 8.00 -15.91 19.69
C ARG A 47 8.90 -17.14 19.79
N ALA A 48 8.86 -17.83 20.94
CA ALA A 48 9.64 -19.04 21.17
C ALA A 48 9.30 -20.18 20.19
N PHE A 49 8.06 -20.23 19.71
CA PHE A 49 7.63 -21.18 18.70
C PHE A 49 7.83 -20.62 17.28
N TRP A 50 7.40 -19.37 17.07
CA TRP A 50 7.36 -18.79 15.72
C TRP A 50 8.74 -18.58 15.11
N LEU A 51 9.71 -18.04 15.86
CA LEU A 51 11.03 -17.70 15.30
C LEU A 51 11.84 -18.93 14.85
N PRO A 52 11.88 -20.05 15.60
CA PRO A 52 12.50 -21.28 15.11
C PRO A 52 11.81 -21.81 13.85
N LEU A 53 10.46 -21.87 13.83
CA LEU A 53 9.70 -22.31 12.68
C LEU A 53 9.95 -21.40 11.44
N LEU A 54 9.92 -20.09 11.64
CA LEU A 54 10.18 -19.11 10.58
C LEU A 54 11.57 -19.31 9.96
N ASN A 55 12.61 -19.35 10.78
CA ASN A 55 14.00 -19.40 10.29
C ASN A 55 14.44 -20.79 9.80
N GLY A 56 13.94 -21.86 10.44
CA GLY A 56 14.34 -23.25 10.14
C GLY A 56 13.52 -23.89 9.02
N VAL A 57 12.27 -23.49 8.84
CA VAL A 57 11.37 -24.16 7.88
C VAL A 57 10.81 -23.18 6.85
N ILE A 58 10.10 -22.13 7.31
CA ILE A 58 9.33 -21.27 6.41
C ILE A 58 10.24 -20.52 5.44
N LEU A 59 11.25 -19.81 5.93
CA LEU A 59 12.14 -19.03 5.08
C LEU A 59 12.96 -19.86 4.09
N PRO A 60 13.55 -21.01 4.47
CA PRO A 60 14.25 -21.87 3.50
C PRO A 60 13.37 -22.33 2.33
N LEU A 61 12.10 -22.66 2.60
CA LEU A 61 11.17 -23.15 1.57
C LEU A 61 10.52 -22.02 0.77
N ARG A 62 10.20 -20.89 1.43
CA ARG A 62 9.45 -19.79 0.83
C ARG A 62 10.34 -18.83 0.04
N ALA A 63 11.55 -18.53 0.51
CA ALA A 63 12.39 -17.53 -0.11
C ALA A 63 12.75 -17.82 -1.59
N PRO A 64 13.10 -19.06 -2.00
CA PRO A 64 13.34 -19.37 -3.41
C PRO A 64 12.09 -19.19 -4.29
N ARG A 65 10.91 -19.62 -3.80
CA ARG A 65 9.63 -19.49 -4.52
C ARG A 65 9.25 -18.01 -4.66
N SER A 66 9.36 -17.24 -3.58
CA SER A 66 9.09 -15.81 -3.62
C SER A 66 10.09 -15.09 -4.52
N ALA A 67 11.37 -15.48 -4.55
CA ALA A 67 12.35 -14.89 -5.44
C ALA A 67 11.99 -15.11 -6.93
N ALA A 68 11.41 -16.28 -7.29
CA ALA A 68 10.91 -16.51 -8.63
C ALA A 68 9.78 -15.55 -9.01
N LYS A 69 8.82 -15.34 -8.08
CA LYS A 69 7.73 -14.38 -8.24
C LYS A 69 8.23 -12.93 -8.35
N TYR A 70 9.22 -12.53 -7.53
CA TYR A 70 9.84 -11.22 -7.66
C TYR A 70 10.49 -11.01 -9.01
N ARG A 71 11.16 -12.04 -9.57
CA ARG A 71 11.78 -11.93 -10.90
C ARG A 71 10.77 -11.65 -12.01
N SER A 72 9.55 -12.20 -11.95
CA SER A 72 8.54 -11.99 -12.99
C SER A 72 7.98 -10.56 -13.04
N VAL A 73 8.18 -9.77 -11.99
CA VAL A 73 7.67 -8.39 -11.89
C VAL A 73 8.77 -7.36 -11.63
N TRP A 74 10.04 -7.79 -11.62
CA TRP A 74 11.17 -6.92 -11.31
C TRP A 74 11.40 -5.92 -12.44
N LEU A 75 11.51 -4.64 -12.07
CA LEU A 75 11.78 -3.57 -13.01
C LEU A 75 13.29 -3.39 -13.21
N GLU A 76 13.70 -2.67 -14.24
CA GLU A 76 15.08 -2.32 -14.51
C GLU A 76 15.73 -1.58 -13.32
N ASP A 77 14.98 -0.63 -12.74
CA ASP A 77 15.42 0.21 -11.60
C ASP A 77 15.25 -0.48 -10.23
N GLY A 78 14.71 -1.71 -10.15
CA GLY A 78 14.54 -2.42 -8.89
C GLY A 78 13.15 -3.01 -8.65
N GLY A 79 12.84 -3.29 -7.38
CA GLY A 79 11.53 -3.80 -6.98
C GLY A 79 10.41 -2.78 -7.21
N PRO A 80 9.28 -3.17 -7.81
CA PRO A 80 8.22 -2.23 -8.20
C PRO A 80 7.73 -1.37 -7.04
N LEU A 81 7.51 -1.94 -5.85
CA LEU A 81 7.07 -1.18 -4.68
C LEU A 81 8.00 0.00 -4.38
N LYS A 82 9.33 -0.23 -4.41
CA LYS A 82 10.29 0.83 -4.14
C LYS A 82 10.30 1.88 -5.24
N VAL A 83 10.44 1.43 -6.49
CA VAL A 83 10.50 2.32 -7.66
C VAL A 83 9.26 3.23 -7.73
N TYR A 84 8.08 2.67 -7.56
CA TYR A 84 6.84 3.46 -7.61
C TYR A 84 6.64 4.33 -6.36
N SER A 85 7.06 3.88 -5.17
CA SER A 85 7.01 4.74 -3.96
C SER A 85 7.94 5.94 -4.08
N ASP A 86 9.16 5.75 -4.59
CA ASP A 86 10.12 6.84 -4.80
C ASP A 86 9.60 7.84 -5.84
N ARG A 87 9.01 7.34 -6.94
CA ARG A 87 8.37 8.18 -7.97
C ARG A 87 7.17 8.95 -7.42
N LEU A 88 6.36 8.32 -6.56
CA LEU A 88 5.23 8.97 -5.89
C LEU A 88 5.72 10.06 -4.92
N GLY A 89 6.76 9.78 -4.13
CA GLY A 89 7.38 10.76 -3.24
C GLY A 89 7.86 12.01 -4.00
N ALA A 90 8.52 11.81 -5.15
CA ALA A 90 8.94 12.91 -6.01
C ALA A 90 7.75 13.68 -6.63
N ALA A 91 6.68 13.00 -7.01
CA ALA A 91 5.46 13.64 -7.52
C ALA A 91 4.78 14.48 -6.42
N LEU A 92 4.65 13.93 -5.22
CA LEU A 92 4.09 14.61 -4.05
C LEU A 92 4.91 15.86 -3.68
N ALA A 93 6.23 15.78 -3.69
CA ALA A 93 7.11 16.92 -3.41
C ALA A 93 6.86 18.08 -4.40
N ARG A 94 6.60 17.77 -5.68
CA ARG A 94 6.25 18.79 -6.68
C ARG A 94 4.89 19.44 -6.41
N GLU A 95 3.87 18.67 -6.08
CA GLU A 95 2.53 19.19 -5.75
C GLU A 95 2.57 20.08 -4.50
N LEU A 96 3.29 19.65 -3.44
CA LEU A 96 3.47 20.46 -2.23
C LEU A 96 4.26 21.73 -2.53
N HIS A 97 5.33 21.65 -3.34
CA HIS A 97 6.12 22.83 -3.73
C HIS A 97 5.28 23.86 -4.46
N ALA A 98 4.43 23.43 -5.37
CA ALA A 98 3.52 24.31 -6.12
C ALA A 98 2.49 24.99 -5.21
N ALA A 99 2.07 24.32 -4.13
CA ALA A 99 1.03 24.83 -3.24
C ALA A 99 1.57 25.75 -2.12
N VAL A 100 2.70 25.38 -1.50
CA VAL A 100 3.19 26.02 -0.26
C VAL A 100 4.70 26.25 -0.22
N GLY A 101 5.40 26.04 -1.32
CA GLY A 101 6.86 26.09 -1.37
C GLY A 101 7.52 24.77 -0.99
N ALA A 102 8.84 24.79 -0.80
CA ALA A 102 9.66 23.61 -0.59
C ALA A 102 9.34 22.90 0.75
N VAL A 103 8.75 21.70 0.65
CA VAL A 103 8.52 20.79 1.78
C VAL A 103 9.37 19.54 1.56
N PRO A 104 10.30 19.18 2.47
CA PRO A 104 11.05 17.95 2.37
C PRO A 104 10.13 16.72 2.46
N VAL A 105 10.23 15.82 1.49
CA VAL A 105 9.52 14.54 1.46
C VAL A 105 10.54 13.41 1.48
N GLN A 106 10.41 12.52 2.46
CA GLN A 106 11.21 11.29 2.57
C GLN A 106 10.32 10.08 2.34
N VAL A 107 10.85 9.06 1.66
CA VAL A 107 10.20 7.76 1.55
C VAL A 107 10.91 6.78 2.48
N ALA A 108 10.17 6.12 3.34
CA ALA A 108 10.69 5.14 4.30
C ALA A 108 9.94 3.82 4.18
N TYR A 109 10.58 2.75 4.65
CA TYR A 109 10.03 1.40 4.58
C TYR A 109 10.07 0.72 5.95
N LEU A 110 9.04 -0.09 6.23
CA LEU A 110 8.96 -0.84 7.48
C LEU A 110 10.00 -1.97 7.55
N TYR A 111 10.27 -2.63 6.43
CA TYR A 111 11.06 -3.87 6.41
C TYR A 111 12.24 -3.86 5.43
N SER A 112 12.53 -2.71 4.83
CA SER A 112 13.72 -2.46 3.98
C SER A 112 14.30 -1.07 4.21
N GLU A 113 15.39 -0.72 3.51
CA GLU A 113 16.03 0.59 3.65
C GLU A 113 15.57 1.57 2.54
N PRO A 114 15.53 2.87 2.84
CA PRO A 114 15.72 3.49 4.16
C PRO A 114 14.52 3.24 5.10
N GLY A 115 14.80 2.98 6.38
CA GLY A 115 13.77 2.81 7.40
C GLY A 115 13.28 4.16 7.97
N VAL A 116 12.22 4.13 8.79
CA VAL A 116 11.64 5.32 9.46
C VAL A 116 12.69 6.11 10.27
N PRO A 117 13.61 5.47 11.03
CA PRO A 117 14.66 6.22 11.75
C PRO A 117 15.57 7.03 10.82
N ALA A 118 15.94 6.48 9.66
CA ALA A 118 16.79 7.18 8.69
C ALA A 118 16.07 8.39 8.07
N ALA A 119 14.78 8.27 7.77
CA ALA A 119 13.95 9.36 7.27
C ALA A 119 13.84 10.51 8.31
N PHE A 120 13.63 10.17 9.60
CA PHE A 120 13.59 11.16 10.67
C PHE A 120 14.93 11.88 10.81
N ALA A 121 16.06 11.14 10.78
CA ALA A 121 17.39 11.73 10.84
C ALA A 121 17.66 12.68 9.66
N ALA A 122 17.24 12.31 8.44
CA ALA A 122 17.37 13.16 7.26
C ALA A 122 16.56 14.45 7.39
N LEU A 123 15.32 14.40 7.86
CA LEU A 123 14.50 15.58 8.10
C LEU A 123 15.07 16.45 9.23
N ALA A 124 15.53 15.87 10.34
CA ALA A 124 16.16 16.59 11.43
C ALA A 124 17.43 17.33 10.96
N SER A 125 18.25 16.69 10.12
CA SER A 125 19.45 17.31 9.52
C SER A 125 19.11 18.46 8.57
N ALA A 126 17.91 18.43 7.97
CA ALA A 126 17.38 19.53 7.16
C ALA A 126 16.73 20.66 7.99
N GLY A 127 16.76 20.56 9.33
CA GLY A 127 16.18 21.56 10.23
C GLY A 127 14.66 21.45 10.44
N VAL A 128 14.06 20.37 10.00
CA VAL A 128 12.62 20.09 10.17
C VAL A 128 12.32 19.76 11.64
N ARG A 129 11.30 20.43 12.18
CA ARG A 129 10.84 20.25 13.58
C ARG A 129 9.44 19.68 13.68
N ARG A 130 8.70 19.64 12.59
CA ARG A 130 7.31 19.15 12.50
C ARG A 130 7.23 18.10 11.40
N ILE A 131 6.81 16.91 11.71
CA ILE A 131 6.79 15.78 10.77
C ILE A 131 5.39 15.23 10.63
N VAL A 132 4.94 15.08 9.39
CA VAL A 132 3.75 14.28 9.07
C VAL A 132 4.18 12.92 8.56
N LEU A 133 3.71 11.87 9.22
CA LEU A 133 3.78 10.50 8.73
C LEU A 133 2.54 10.20 7.91
N LEU A 134 2.73 9.79 6.66
CA LEU A 134 1.66 9.32 5.78
C LEU A 134 1.96 7.87 5.35
N PRO A 135 1.33 6.88 6.00
CA PRO A 135 1.38 5.51 5.54
C PRO A 135 0.75 5.37 4.15
N LEU A 136 1.42 4.70 3.23
CA LEU A 136 0.89 4.38 1.90
C LEU A 136 -0.08 3.17 1.95
N PHE A 137 -0.85 3.10 3.02
CA PHE A 137 -1.91 2.13 3.31
C PHE A 137 -3.21 2.89 3.51
N PRO A 138 -4.03 3.08 2.46
CA PRO A 138 -5.22 3.94 2.55
C PRO A 138 -6.21 3.51 3.63
N GLN A 139 -6.33 2.20 3.86
CA GLN A 139 -7.20 1.60 4.86
C GLN A 139 -6.38 1.24 6.11
N MET A 140 -6.68 1.86 7.23
CA MET A 140 -6.02 1.63 8.51
C MET A 140 -6.12 0.17 8.94
N SER A 141 -4.99 -0.40 9.38
CA SER A 141 -4.91 -1.72 10.02
C SER A 141 -3.83 -1.75 11.08
N GLY A 142 -4.03 -2.58 12.11
CA GLY A 142 -2.99 -2.87 13.09
C GLY A 142 -1.74 -3.49 12.48
N THR A 143 -1.89 -4.22 11.35
CA THR A 143 -0.77 -4.89 10.65
C THR A 143 0.10 -3.94 9.83
N THR A 144 -0.39 -2.78 9.46
CA THR A 144 0.29 -1.79 8.61
C THR A 144 0.47 -0.47 9.34
N THR A 145 -0.58 0.30 9.51
CA THR A 145 -0.55 1.59 10.25
C THR A 145 -0.04 1.40 11.67
N GLY A 146 -0.44 0.31 12.35
CA GLY A 146 0.07 -0.03 13.67
C GLY A 146 1.58 -0.26 13.69
N ALA A 147 2.16 -0.92 12.68
CA ALA A 147 3.61 -1.08 12.56
C ALA A 147 4.33 0.27 12.32
N VAL A 148 3.69 1.22 11.63
CA VAL A 148 4.23 2.59 11.48
C VAL A 148 4.26 3.30 12.82
N TYR A 149 3.22 3.19 13.66
CA TYR A 149 3.23 3.73 15.04
C TYR A 149 4.38 3.18 15.86
N ASP A 150 4.56 1.84 15.84
CA ASP A 150 5.61 1.17 16.62
C ASP A 150 7.01 1.63 16.17
N GLN A 151 7.26 1.72 14.86
CA GLN A 151 8.56 2.17 14.34
C GLN A 151 8.83 3.66 14.57
N ALA A 152 7.81 4.51 14.45
CA ALA A 152 7.93 5.92 14.76
C ALA A 152 8.24 6.13 16.25
N GLY A 153 7.54 5.44 17.14
CA GLY A 153 7.82 5.46 18.58
C GLY A 153 9.23 4.97 18.91
N ALA A 154 9.65 3.87 18.29
CA ALA A 154 11.01 3.34 18.47
C ALA A 154 12.11 4.30 17.95
N ALA A 155 11.86 4.97 16.82
CA ALA A 155 12.78 5.96 16.26
C ALA A 155 12.95 7.20 17.15
N LEU A 156 11.92 7.56 17.91
CA LEU A 156 11.94 8.71 18.83
C LEU A 156 12.38 8.33 20.24
N ALA A 157 12.43 7.04 20.58
CA ALA A 157 12.85 6.59 21.89
C ALA A 157 14.30 7.04 22.20
N GLY A 158 14.48 7.75 23.31
CA GLY A 158 15.79 8.29 23.72
C GLY A 158 16.22 9.59 23.02
N THR A 159 15.48 10.08 22.02
CA THR A 159 15.73 11.38 21.38
C THR A 159 15.38 12.52 22.33
N ARG A 160 16.29 13.51 22.47
CA ARG A 160 16.04 14.73 23.28
C ARG A 160 15.31 15.82 22.48
N ALA A 161 15.61 15.94 21.19
CA ALA A 161 14.98 16.90 20.28
C ALA A 161 13.80 16.23 19.57
N LEU A 162 12.66 16.20 20.25
CA LEU A 162 11.44 15.62 19.70
C LEU A 162 10.81 16.54 18.64
N PRO A 163 10.48 16.05 17.45
CA PRO A 163 9.61 16.78 16.51
C PRO A 163 8.17 16.79 17.00
N ASP A 164 7.39 17.81 16.60
CA ASP A 164 5.93 17.69 16.60
C ASP A 164 5.52 16.67 15.50
N LEU A 165 4.85 15.58 15.91
CA LEU A 165 4.59 14.44 15.04
C LEU A 165 3.08 14.26 14.82
N ARG A 166 2.67 14.22 13.54
CA ARG A 166 1.32 13.83 13.13
C ARG A 166 1.35 12.56 12.30
N LEU A 167 0.36 11.72 12.49
CA LEU A 167 0.18 10.52 11.69
C LEU A 167 -1.21 10.53 11.05
N LEU A 168 -1.25 10.47 9.72
CA LEU A 168 -2.48 10.32 8.94
C LEU A 168 -2.79 8.82 8.82
N ALA A 169 -3.54 8.29 9.77
CA ALA A 169 -3.72 6.86 9.93
C ALA A 169 -4.62 6.21 8.87
N ASP A 170 -5.57 6.97 8.29
CA ASP A 170 -6.60 6.45 7.39
C ASP A 170 -7.06 7.54 6.41
N TYR A 171 -7.16 7.18 5.14
CA TYR A 171 -7.76 8.01 4.09
C TYR A 171 -8.62 7.19 3.11
N ALA A 172 -9.15 6.06 3.59
CA ALA A 172 -9.91 5.06 2.84
C ALA A 172 -11.09 5.61 2.05
N VAL A 173 -11.70 6.70 2.53
CA VAL A 173 -12.87 7.36 1.90
C VAL A 173 -12.62 8.84 1.59
N ASP A 174 -11.37 9.26 1.58
CA ASP A 174 -11.02 10.63 1.18
C ASP A 174 -11.49 10.91 -0.25
N GLY A 175 -12.12 12.07 -0.46
CA GLY A 175 -12.73 12.40 -1.75
C GLY A 175 -11.71 12.54 -2.89
N GLY A 176 -10.51 13.06 -2.61
CA GLY A 176 -9.43 13.17 -3.58
C GLY A 176 -8.89 11.80 -3.96
N TYR A 177 -8.69 10.92 -2.97
CA TYR A 177 -8.24 9.55 -3.19
C TYR A 177 -9.26 8.71 -3.99
N ILE A 178 -10.54 8.74 -3.61
CA ILE A 178 -11.63 8.06 -4.34
C ILE A 178 -11.76 8.63 -5.76
N GLY A 179 -11.65 9.95 -5.91
CA GLY A 179 -11.66 10.62 -7.22
C GLY A 179 -10.52 10.15 -8.13
N ALA A 180 -9.30 10.01 -7.60
CA ALA A 180 -8.15 9.49 -8.34
C ALA A 180 -8.35 8.02 -8.76
N LEU A 181 -8.89 7.17 -7.87
CA LEU A 181 -9.25 5.79 -8.21
C LEU A 181 -10.28 5.73 -9.33
N ALA A 182 -11.37 6.49 -9.21
CA ALA A 182 -12.43 6.54 -10.23
C ALA A 182 -11.90 7.07 -11.57
N ALA A 183 -11.02 8.07 -11.56
CA ALA A 183 -10.37 8.58 -12.76
C ALA A 183 -9.50 7.51 -13.43
N SER A 184 -8.69 6.76 -12.64
CA SER A 184 -7.84 5.70 -13.17
C SER A 184 -8.67 4.59 -13.83
N VAL A 185 -9.79 4.19 -13.24
CA VAL A 185 -10.71 3.20 -13.81
C VAL A 185 -11.34 3.72 -15.11
N ARG A 186 -11.82 4.97 -15.13
CA ARG A 186 -12.39 5.57 -16.35
C ARG A 186 -11.37 5.72 -17.47
N ASP A 187 -10.11 6.07 -17.14
CA ASP A 187 -9.02 6.15 -18.10
C ASP A 187 -8.75 4.77 -18.73
N HIS A 188 -8.70 3.75 -17.90
CA HIS A 188 -8.54 2.37 -18.36
C HIS A 188 -9.69 1.93 -19.28
N TRP A 189 -10.93 2.22 -18.91
CA TRP A 189 -12.11 1.87 -19.72
C TRP A 189 -12.15 2.60 -21.06
N ARG A 190 -11.71 3.86 -21.08
CA ARG A 190 -11.59 4.62 -22.33
C ARG A 190 -10.54 4.04 -23.28
N ALA A 191 -9.42 3.57 -22.73
CA ALA A 191 -8.29 3.05 -23.51
C ALA A 191 -8.50 1.59 -23.97
N HIS A 192 -9.13 0.76 -23.13
CA HIS A 192 -9.16 -0.69 -23.31
C HIS A 192 -10.56 -1.31 -23.36
N GLY A 193 -11.60 -0.49 -23.26
CA GLY A 193 -12.99 -0.95 -23.09
C GLY A 193 -13.31 -1.38 -21.65
N ARG A 194 -14.59 -1.31 -21.30
CA ARG A 194 -15.10 -1.67 -19.97
C ARG A 194 -15.40 -3.17 -19.89
N GLY A 195 -14.95 -3.82 -18.83
CA GLY A 195 -15.37 -5.18 -18.47
C GLY A 195 -16.83 -5.21 -18.01
N ALA A 196 -17.44 -6.38 -18.08
CA ALA A 196 -18.80 -6.59 -17.60
C ALA A 196 -18.91 -6.50 -16.07
N HIS A 197 -17.79 -6.65 -15.37
CA HIS A 197 -17.73 -6.64 -13.91
C HIS A 197 -16.42 -6.02 -13.42
N LEU A 198 -16.46 -5.29 -12.30
CA LEU A 198 -15.28 -4.76 -11.59
C LEU A 198 -15.08 -5.52 -10.30
N LEU A 199 -13.94 -6.20 -10.14
CA LEU A 199 -13.51 -6.79 -8.88
C LEU A 199 -12.59 -5.84 -8.16
N VAL A 200 -12.96 -5.45 -6.94
CA VAL A 200 -12.15 -4.60 -6.05
C VAL A 200 -11.46 -5.51 -5.04
N SER A 201 -10.16 -5.73 -5.21
CA SER A 201 -9.38 -6.66 -4.39
C SER A 201 -8.55 -5.93 -3.34
N PHE A 202 -8.55 -6.45 -2.11
CA PHE A 202 -7.73 -5.96 -1.00
C PHE A 202 -6.89 -7.09 -0.43
N HIS A 203 -5.79 -6.77 0.26
CA HIS A 203 -5.05 -7.78 1.00
C HIS A 203 -5.90 -8.34 2.14
N GLY A 204 -5.89 -9.66 2.35
CA GLY A 204 -6.60 -10.28 3.46
C GLY A 204 -5.88 -10.07 4.79
N ILE A 205 -6.65 -10.12 5.88
CA ILE A 205 -6.13 -10.28 7.26
C ILE A 205 -6.85 -11.43 7.96
N PRO A 206 -6.23 -12.06 8.98
CA PRO A 206 -6.90 -13.09 9.77
C PRO A 206 -8.15 -12.55 10.49
N LEU A 207 -9.22 -13.34 10.55
CA LEU A 207 -10.43 -12.98 11.30
C LEU A 207 -10.18 -12.77 12.80
N SER A 208 -9.13 -13.36 13.36
CA SER A 208 -8.73 -13.11 14.75
C SER A 208 -8.35 -11.65 14.99
N TYR A 209 -7.73 -10.97 14.01
CA TYR A 209 -7.37 -9.56 14.12
C TYR A 209 -8.61 -8.66 14.11
N VAL A 210 -9.58 -8.97 13.24
CA VAL A 210 -10.87 -8.28 13.22
C VAL A 210 -11.59 -8.42 14.57
N ARG A 211 -11.60 -9.64 15.14
CA ARG A 211 -12.19 -9.88 16.47
C ARG A 211 -11.45 -9.15 17.61
N ALA A 212 -10.17 -8.87 17.41
CA ALA A 212 -9.35 -8.07 18.32
C ALA A 212 -9.51 -6.56 18.12
N GLY A 213 -10.40 -6.11 17.20
CA GLY A 213 -10.74 -4.71 16.99
C GLY A 213 -10.10 -4.06 15.75
N ASP A 214 -9.45 -4.83 14.86
CA ASP A 214 -8.93 -4.26 13.61
C ASP A 214 -10.08 -3.90 12.67
N VAL A 215 -10.17 -2.61 12.34
CA VAL A 215 -11.25 -2.03 11.51
C VAL A 215 -11.01 -2.17 10.00
N TYR A 216 -9.90 -2.78 9.59
CA TYR A 216 -9.47 -2.84 8.19
C TYR A 216 -10.56 -3.33 7.23
N GLY A 217 -11.26 -4.42 7.59
CA GLY A 217 -12.32 -4.97 6.74
C GLY A 217 -13.47 -4.00 6.48
N GLU A 218 -13.81 -3.17 7.47
CA GLU A 218 -14.83 -2.11 7.33
C GLU A 218 -14.33 -1.00 6.41
N ARG A 219 -13.07 -0.58 6.59
CA ARG A 219 -12.46 0.46 5.75
C ARG A 219 -12.32 0.02 4.29
N CYS A 220 -11.98 -1.24 4.03
CA CYS A 220 -11.97 -1.80 2.68
C CYS A 220 -13.36 -1.76 2.02
N ARG A 221 -14.40 -2.16 2.75
CA ARG A 221 -15.78 -2.09 2.24
C ARG A 221 -16.22 -0.66 1.98
N ALA A 222 -15.85 0.28 2.85
CA ALA A 222 -16.15 1.69 2.67
C ALA A 222 -15.47 2.27 1.42
N THR A 223 -14.18 1.95 1.18
CA THR A 223 -13.46 2.34 -0.05
C THR A 223 -14.16 1.77 -1.29
N ALA A 224 -14.49 0.47 -1.29
CA ALA A 224 -15.11 -0.18 -2.45
C ALA A 224 -16.49 0.41 -2.75
N ALA A 225 -17.31 0.67 -1.72
CA ALA A 225 -18.62 1.30 -1.89
C ALA A 225 -18.51 2.74 -2.40
N ALA A 226 -17.58 3.55 -1.85
CA ALA A 226 -17.34 4.90 -2.30
C ALA A 226 -16.86 4.95 -3.77
N LEU A 227 -15.97 4.03 -4.15
CA LEU A 227 -15.52 3.89 -5.53
C LEU A 227 -16.66 3.48 -6.47
N ALA A 228 -17.46 2.49 -6.08
CA ALA A 228 -18.63 2.05 -6.88
C ALA A 228 -19.63 3.19 -7.09
N ALA A 229 -19.92 3.96 -6.05
CA ALA A 229 -20.75 5.15 -6.14
C ALA A 229 -20.15 6.23 -7.06
N ALA A 230 -18.85 6.51 -6.94
CA ALA A 230 -18.16 7.48 -7.80
C ALA A 230 -18.12 7.04 -9.28
N LEU A 231 -18.18 5.73 -9.56
CA LEU A 231 -18.23 5.15 -10.90
C LEU A 231 -19.66 4.91 -11.40
N GLU A 232 -20.68 5.20 -10.57
CA GLU A 232 -22.11 4.98 -10.87
C GLU A 232 -22.39 3.52 -11.26
N LEU A 233 -21.84 2.57 -10.46
CA LEU A 233 -21.98 1.14 -10.71
C LEU A 233 -23.22 0.57 -10.03
N ASP A 234 -24.00 -0.19 -10.77
CA ASP A 234 -25.07 -1.01 -10.21
C ASP A 234 -24.52 -2.09 -9.26
N ALA A 235 -25.32 -2.51 -8.28
CA ALA A 235 -24.94 -3.49 -7.26
C ALA A 235 -24.42 -4.83 -7.83
N GLY A 236 -24.87 -5.22 -9.02
CA GLY A 236 -24.41 -6.44 -9.71
C GLY A 236 -23.16 -6.27 -10.56
N ALA A 237 -22.75 -5.03 -10.83
CA ALA A 237 -21.64 -4.72 -11.74
C ALA A 237 -20.25 -4.76 -11.07
N TRP A 238 -20.20 -4.95 -9.78
CA TRP A 238 -18.93 -5.01 -9.02
C TRP A 238 -19.01 -5.96 -7.83
N SER A 239 -17.85 -6.35 -7.32
CA SER A 239 -17.73 -7.13 -6.09
C SER A 239 -16.41 -6.81 -5.38
N LEU A 240 -16.37 -7.13 -4.08
CA LEU A 240 -15.17 -7.00 -3.26
C LEU A 240 -14.65 -8.39 -2.91
N ALA A 241 -13.31 -8.56 -2.91
CA ALA A 241 -12.66 -9.78 -2.43
C ALA A 241 -11.34 -9.47 -1.71
N PHE A 242 -10.82 -10.49 -0.99
CA PHE A 242 -9.56 -10.40 -0.25
C PHE A 242 -8.57 -11.44 -0.76
N GLN A 243 -7.36 -10.97 -1.12
CA GLN A 243 -6.25 -11.75 -1.64
C GLN A 243 -5.24 -12.15 -0.57
N SER A 244 -4.20 -12.89 -0.96
CA SER A 244 -2.99 -13.18 -0.18
C SER A 244 -3.21 -13.99 1.10
N ARG A 245 -4.11 -14.95 1.06
CA ARG A 245 -4.30 -15.89 2.18
C ARG A 245 -3.13 -16.86 2.30
N PHE A 246 -2.72 -17.13 3.52
CA PHE A 246 -1.74 -18.18 3.80
C PHE A 246 -1.98 -18.87 5.16
N GLY A 247 -1.53 -20.13 5.26
CA GLY A 247 -1.68 -20.92 6.49
C GLY A 247 -3.12 -21.34 6.79
N PRO A 248 -3.35 -21.99 7.94
CA PRO A 248 -4.63 -22.60 8.29
C PRO A 248 -5.64 -21.65 8.95
N ALA A 249 -5.28 -20.41 9.20
CA ALA A 249 -6.16 -19.43 9.85
C ALA A 249 -7.39 -19.13 8.98
N LYS A 250 -8.49 -18.72 9.63
CA LYS A 250 -9.64 -18.15 8.91
C LYS A 250 -9.34 -16.68 8.60
N TRP A 251 -9.51 -16.29 7.34
CA TRP A 251 -9.22 -14.96 6.81
C TRP A 251 -10.50 -14.21 6.46
N LEU A 252 -10.41 -12.88 6.34
CA LEU A 252 -11.45 -12.08 5.74
C LEU A 252 -11.84 -12.64 4.36
N GLY A 253 -13.11 -12.57 4.04
CA GLY A 253 -13.67 -13.04 2.79
C GLY A 253 -14.65 -12.06 2.15
N PRO A 254 -15.09 -12.36 0.92
CA PRO A 254 -14.74 -13.56 0.13
C PRO A 254 -13.28 -13.57 -0.36
N SER A 255 -12.75 -14.77 -0.68
CA SER A 255 -11.41 -14.94 -1.24
C SER A 255 -11.36 -14.42 -2.67
N ALA A 256 -10.30 -13.69 -3.03
CA ALA A 256 -10.09 -13.24 -4.40
C ALA A 256 -9.96 -14.43 -5.38
N GLU A 257 -9.17 -15.45 -5.01
CA GLU A 257 -8.99 -16.65 -5.84
C GLU A 257 -10.30 -17.41 -6.07
N GLU A 258 -11.10 -17.64 -5.00
CA GLU A 258 -12.41 -18.32 -5.10
C GLU A 258 -13.40 -17.48 -5.92
N THR A 259 -13.37 -16.15 -5.76
CA THR A 259 -14.21 -15.21 -6.51
C THR A 259 -13.85 -15.27 -8.00
N LEU A 260 -12.57 -15.15 -8.35
CA LEU A 260 -12.08 -15.23 -9.73
C LEU A 260 -12.48 -16.55 -10.40
N ARG A 261 -12.40 -17.67 -9.66
CA ARG A 261 -12.79 -18.99 -10.16
C ARG A 261 -14.30 -19.13 -10.36
N SER A 262 -15.12 -18.47 -9.55
CA SER A 262 -16.59 -18.62 -9.57
C SER A 262 -17.30 -17.66 -10.53
N LEU A 263 -16.72 -16.47 -10.81
CA LEU A 263 -17.36 -15.44 -11.63
C LEU A 263 -17.76 -15.92 -13.04
N PRO A 264 -16.94 -16.71 -13.80
CA PRO A 264 -17.34 -17.19 -15.13
C PRO A 264 -18.56 -18.09 -15.09
N GLY A 265 -18.69 -18.95 -14.07
CA GLY A 265 -19.87 -19.80 -13.87
C GLY A 265 -21.15 -19.02 -13.52
N ARG A 266 -21.01 -17.75 -13.10
CA ARG A 266 -22.09 -16.80 -12.84
C ARG A 266 -22.41 -15.90 -14.05
N GLY A 267 -21.79 -16.18 -15.21
CA GLY A 267 -22.02 -15.43 -16.46
C GLY A 267 -21.07 -14.25 -16.68
N VAL A 268 -20.13 -13.99 -15.78
CA VAL A 268 -19.13 -12.90 -15.96
C VAL A 268 -18.01 -13.41 -16.85
N ARG A 269 -17.98 -13.00 -18.12
CA ARG A 269 -16.96 -13.39 -19.10
C ARG A 269 -15.83 -12.37 -19.24
N SER A 270 -16.09 -11.10 -18.89
CA SER A 270 -15.16 -10.01 -19.02
C SER A 270 -15.01 -9.31 -17.66
N LEU A 271 -13.78 -9.24 -17.14
CA LEU A 271 -13.47 -8.78 -15.80
C LEU A 271 -12.38 -7.71 -15.81
N ASP A 272 -12.63 -6.61 -15.11
CA ASP A 272 -11.61 -5.66 -14.72
C ASP A 272 -11.31 -5.81 -13.22
N VAL A 273 -10.06 -5.70 -12.81
CA VAL A 273 -9.64 -5.85 -11.41
C VAL A 273 -8.81 -4.67 -10.97
N LEU A 274 -9.11 -4.12 -9.79
CA LEU A 274 -8.39 -3.02 -9.15
C LEU A 274 -8.03 -3.39 -7.72
N CYS A 275 -6.84 -2.95 -7.24
CA CYS A 275 -6.36 -3.19 -5.89
C CYS A 275 -6.19 -1.89 -5.09
N PRO A 276 -7.26 -1.23 -4.59
CA PRO A 276 -7.15 0.10 -3.98
C PRO A 276 -6.56 0.07 -2.56
N GLY A 277 -6.27 -1.09 -1.99
CA GLY A 277 -5.50 -1.21 -0.75
C GLY A 277 -4.00 -0.94 -0.92
N PHE A 278 -3.55 -0.76 -2.16
CA PHE A 278 -2.15 -0.56 -2.52
C PHE A 278 -2.01 0.79 -3.23
N ALA A 279 -1.32 1.73 -2.58
CA ALA A 279 -1.06 3.06 -3.17
C ALA A 279 -0.16 2.95 -4.41
N VAL A 280 0.73 1.96 -4.44
CA VAL A 280 1.62 1.67 -5.55
C VAL A 280 1.65 0.18 -5.87
N ASP A 281 1.99 -0.16 -7.11
CA ASP A 281 2.14 -1.55 -7.54
C ASP A 281 3.29 -2.26 -6.83
N CYS A 282 3.05 -3.52 -6.51
CA CYS A 282 3.96 -4.38 -5.76
C CYS A 282 3.82 -5.84 -6.23
N LEU A 283 4.45 -6.76 -5.53
CA LEU A 283 4.37 -8.19 -5.83
C LEU A 283 2.92 -8.69 -5.82
N GLU A 284 2.16 -8.27 -4.82
CA GLU A 284 0.79 -8.70 -4.57
C GLU A 284 -0.20 -8.20 -5.63
N THR A 285 0.09 -7.07 -6.26
CA THR A 285 -0.75 -6.53 -7.35
C THR A 285 -0.35 -7.09 -8.71
N LEU A 286 0.95 -7.13 -9.00
CA LEU A 286 1.45 -7.49 -10.32
C LEU A 286 1.54 -9.01 -10.52
N GLU A 287 2.07 -9.76 -9.55
CA GLU A 287 2.20 -11.22 -9.70
C GLU A 287 0.91 -11.93 -9.30
N GLU A 288 0.37 -11.65 -8.11
CA GLU A 288 -0.78 -12.41 -7.61
C GLU A 288 -2.07 -12.07 -8.36
N ILE A 289 -2.34 -10.78 -8.64
CA ILE A 289 -3.59 -10.35 -9.29
C ILE A 289 -3.42 -10.24 -10.80
N ALA A 290 -2.42 -9.49 -11.30
CA ALA A 290 -2.34 -9.25 -12.73
C ALA A 290 -1.91 -10.50 -13.51
N ILE A 291 -1.04 -11.37 -12.96
CA ILE A 291 -0.56 -12.59 -13.62
C ILE A 291 -1.39 -13.79 -13.17
N ALA A 292 -1.25 -14.24 -11.93
CA ALA A 292 -1.90 -15.47 -11.46
C ALA A 292 -3.43 -15.37 -11.38
N GLY A 293 -3.97 -14.20 -11.04
CA GLY A 293 -5.40 -13.93 -11.04
C GLY A 293 -6.01 -14.01 -12.44
N ARG A 294 -5.30 -13.48 -13.44
CA ARG A 294 -5.69 -13.60 -14.86
C ARG A 294 -5.74 -15.07 -15.29
N GLU A 295 -4.71 -15.84 -14.98
CA GLU A 295 -4.68 -17.26 -15.30
C GLU A 295 -5.86 -18.00 -14.65
N THR A 296 -6.11 -17.76 -13.36
CA THR A 296 -7.22 -18.37 -12.63
C THR A 296 -8.57 -18.08 -13.27
N PHE A 297 -8.82 -16.82 -13.64
CA PHE A 297 -10.10 -16.41 -14.24
C PHE A 297 -10.30 -16.99 -15.64
N LEU A 298 -9.27 -16.95 -16.49
CA LEU A 298 -9.34 -17.48 -17.87
C LEU A 298 -9.51 -19.02 -17.88
N HIS A 299 -8.77 -19.74 -17.03
CA HIS A 299 -8.94 -21.20 -16.89
C HIS A 299 -10.32 -21.60 -16.38
N ALA A 300 -10.99 -20.75 -15.60
CA ALA A 300 -12.35 -20.98 -15.14
C ALA A 300 -13.44 -20.67 -16.22
N GLY A 301 -13.03 -20.27 -17.43
CA GLY A 301 -13.93 -19.98 -18.55
C GLY A 301 -14.23 -18.49 -18.75
N GLY A 302 -13.47 -17.59 -18.14
CA GLY A 302 -13.46 -16.18 -18.49
C GLY A 302 -12.83 -15.94 -19.87
N GLU A 303 -13.19 -14.85 -20.52
CA GLU A 303 -12.72 -14.52 -21.88
C GLU A 303 -11.79 -13.31 -21.91
N ARG A 304 -12.06 -12.30 -21.07
CA ARG A 304 -11.26 -11.08 -20.96
C ARG A 304 -10.97 -10.76 -19.50
N TYR A 305 -9.72 -10.54 -19.20
CA TYR A 305 -9.26 -10.07 -17.88
C TYR A 305 -8.33 -8.87 -18.04
N ALA A 306 -8.59 -7.79 -17.33
CA ALA A 306 -7.72 -6.63 -17.29
C ALA A 306 -7.42 -6.23 -15.84
N TYR A 307 -6.15 -6.08 -15.51
CA TYR A 307 -5.70 -5.48 -14.27
C TYR A 307 -5.56 -3.97 -14.47
N ILE A 308 -6.22 -3.20 -13.64
CA ILE A 308 -6.06 -1.74 -13.58
C ILE A 308 -4.97 -1.45 -12.56
N GLY A 309 -3.84 -0.90 -13.00
CA GLY A 309 -2.69 -0.62 -12.15
C GLY A 309 -3.03 0.25 -10.95
N ALA A 310 -2.29 0.08 -9.86
CA ALA A 310 -2.38 0.96 -8.71
C ALA A 310 -2.14 2.42 -9.13
N LEU A 311 -2.52 3.37 -8.28
CA LEU A 311 -2.39 4.80 -8.64
C LEU A 311 -0.95 5.23 -8.89
N ASN A 312 0.03 4.59 -8.26
CA ASN A 312 1.44 4.91 -8.47
C ASN A 312 1.70 6.43 -8.37
N ALA A 313 2.52 6.97 -9.24
CA ALA A 313 2.88 8.39 -9.28
C ALA A 313 1.96 9.23 -10.20
N ARG A 314 0.68 8.83 -10.39
CA ARG A 314 -0.31 9.64 -11.10
C ARG A 314 -0.44 11.03 -10.46
N SER A 315 -0.62 12.05 -11.27
CA SER A 315 -0.73 13.43 -10.78
C SER A 315 -1.96 13.67 -9.91
N ASP A 316 -3.08 13.02 -10.22
CA ASP A 316 -4.30 13.08 -9.42
C ASP A 316 -4.11 12.40 -8.04
N HIS A 317 -3.37 11.30 -7.97
CA HIS A 317 -2.99 10.64 -6.71
C HIS A 317 -2.07 11.53 -5.87
N ALA A 318 -0.98 12.05 -6.46
CA ALA A 318 -0.06 12.95 -5.76
C ALA A 318 -0.78 14.20 -5.23
N ARG A 319 -1.72 14.76 -6.00
CA ARG A 319 -2.55 15.90 -5.61
C ARG A 319 -3.51 15.56 -4.48
N ALA A 320 -4.12 14.38 -4.49
CA ALA A 320 -4.97 13.92 -3.40
C ALA A 320 -4.18 13.80 -2.09
N LEU A 321 -2.99 13.18 -2.12
CA LEU A 321 -2.12 13.08 -0.95
C LEU A 321 -1.62 14.45 -0.50
N ALA A 322 -1.30 15.37 -1.40
CA ALA A 322 -0.95 16.75 -1.06
C ALA A 322 -2.09 17.46 -0.35
N GLY A 323 -3.33 17.30 -0.81
CA GLY A 323 -4.53 17.86 -0.16
C GLY A 323 -4.67 17.37 1.28
N LEU A 324 -4.56 16.04 1.52
CA LEU A 324 -4.58 15.45 2.86
C LEU A 324 -3.52 16.05 3.79
N LEU A 325 -2.28 16.20 3.29
CA LEU A 325 -1.18 16.77 4.05
C LEU A 325 -1.39 18.25 4.35
N LEU A 326 -1.88 19.01 3.38
CA LEU A 326 -2.18 20.44 3.55
C LEU A 326 -3.31 20.66 4.55
N ASP A 327 -4.33 19.84 4.54
CA ASP A 327 -5.41 19.91 5.53
C ASP A 327 -4.91 19.52 6.92
N ALA A 328 -4.11 18.48 7.03
CA ALA A 328 -3.53 18.05 8.30
C ALA A 328 -2.53 19.04 8.91
N THR A 329 -1.95 19.93 8.10
CA THR A 329 -0.93 20.90 8.55
C THR A 329 -1.44 22.35 8.50
N ARG A 330 -2.74 22.56 8.40
CA ARG A 330 -3.32 23.91 8.26
C ARG A 330 -2.90 24.85 9.39
N ASP A 331 -2.83 24.37 10.62
CA ASP A 331 -2.40 25.09 11.82
C ASP A 331 -0.88 25.21 11.98
N TRP A 332 -0.10 24.57 11.11
CA TRP A 332 1.37 24.70 11.06
C TRP A 332 1.86 25.79 10.07
N ARG A 333 0.94 26.36 9.32
CA ARG A 333 1.22 27.30 8.22
C ARG A 333 0.68 28.68 8.49
#